data_49286c365bbce21d39759904ff423528
#
_entry.id   49286c365bbce21d39759904ff423528
#
_cell.length_a   1.000
_cell.length_b   1.000
_cell.length_c   1.000
_cell.angle_alpha   90.00
_cell.angle_beta   90.00
_cell.angle_gamma   90.00
#
_symmetry.space_group_name_H-M   'P 1'
#
loop_
_entity.id
_entity.type
_entity.pdbx_description
1 polymer ?
#
loop_
_entity_poly.entity_id
_entity_poly.type
_entity_poly.pdbx_seq_one_letter_code
_entity_poly.pdbx_strand_id
1 'polypeptide(L)'
;MSRPLTIPLLSVLVAFSVTFTLAQEKKQSEPPKPAKSISEELLWWWNSFGSKLIITAEEFPEDKYNFKAQQDERTFGGNLLHLTSASYYMINANKGSTVGYIGNDDSLQKKFSTKADIIKYLKQSITDGAELIKLQGDSGFTREFQFPWGNFMAHGWFGCAGIIEHSGEHYGQLVVYYRLNGLVPPASRPK
;
A
#
# COMPACT_ATOMS: atom_id res chain seq x y z
N MET A 1 -60.35 74.63 22.20
CA MET A 1 -60.43 74.02 20.85
C MET A 1 -59.23 73.17 20.65
N SER A 2 -59.33 71.88 21.00
CA SER A 2 -58.26 70.91 20.91
C SER A 2 -58.52 70.05 19.68
N ARG A 3 -57.54 70.01 18.78
CA ARG A 3 -57.52 69.15 17.58
C ARG A 3 -57.05 67.77 17.97
N PRO A 4 -57.66 66.68 17.49
CA PRO A 4 -57.15 65.33 17.73
C PRO A 4 -56.01 65.03 16.77
N LEU A 5 -54.94 64.34 17.32
CA LEU A 5 -53.77 63.85 16.62
C LEU A 5 -54.14 62.50 16.02
N THR A 6 -54.21 62.40 14.72
CA THR A 6 -54.39 61.14 14.01
C THR A 6 -53.04 60.52 13.75
N ILE A 7 -52.77 59.36 14.34
CA ILE A 7 -51.56 58.53 14.09
C ILE A 7 -51.90 57.59 12.95
N PRO A 8 -51.07 57.51 11.87
CA PRO A 8 -51.31 56.57 10.82
C PRO A 8 -50.82 55.21 11.26
N LEU A 9 -51.66 54.21 11.13
CA LEU A 9 -51.35 52.78 11.39
C LEU A 9 -50.47 52.26 10.25
N LEU A 10 -49.18 52.04 10.53
CA LEU A 10 -48.22 51.47 9.56
C LEU A 10 -48.39 49.97 9.60
N SER A 11 -49.06 49.40 8.62
CA SER A 11 -49.20 47.95 8.45
C SER A 11 -47.87 47.33 7.94
N VAL A 12 -47.16 46.71 8.82
CA VAL A 12 -45.97 45.95 8.43
C VAL A 12 -46.43 44.60 7.88
N LEU A 13 -46.31 44.42 6.57
CA LEU A 13 -46.50 43.14 5.88
C LEU A 13 -45.24 42.32 6.09
N VAL A 14 -45.28 41.34 7.00
CA VAL A 14 -44.21 40.34 7.15
C VAL A 14 -44.43 39.27 6.08
N ALA A 15 -43.64 39.35 5.02
CA ALA A 15 -43.59 38.29 4.01
C ALA A 15 -42.84 37.09 4.58
N PHE A 16 -43.54 36.02 4.91
CA PHE A 16 -42.94 34.72 5.25
C PHE A 16 -42.44 34.07 3.96
N SER A 17 -41.15 34.20 3.70
CA SER A 17 -40.48 33.44 2.65
C SER A 17 -40.30 31.99 3.13
N VAL A 18 -41.19 31.12 2.69
CA VAL A 18 -41.02 29.66 2.87
C VAL A 18 -39.94 29.20 1.89
N THR A 19 -38.70 29.13 2.35
CA THR A 19 -37.63 28.44 1.61
C THR A 19 -37.89 26.95 1.65
N PHE A 20 -38.36 26.38 0.56
CA PHE A 20 -38.36 24.95 0.34
C PHE A 20 -36.89 24.50 0.22
N THR A 21 -36.33 24.05 1.33
CA THR A 21 -35.08 23.32 1.30
C THR A 21 -35.38 21.94 0.67
N LEU A 22 -35.08 21.80 -0.62
CA LEU A 22 -35.02 20.48 -1.25
C LEU A 22 -33.99 19.69 -0.47
N ALA A 23 -34.47 18.82 0.41
CA ALA A 23 -33.62 17.80 1.03
C ALA A 23 -33.05 16.96 -0.13
N GLN A 24 -31.76 17.17 -0.44
CA GLN A 24 -31.05 16.25 -1.28
C GLN A 24 -31.17 14.89 -0.60
N GLU A 25 -31.98 14.02 -1.17
CA GLU A 25 -31.95 12.60 -0.80
C GLU A 25 -30.50 12.14 -0.91
N LYS A 26 -29.85 11.97 0.23
CA LYS A 26 -28.57 11.28 0.28
C LYS A 26 -28.85 9.91 -0.35
N LYS A 27 -28.33 9.72 -1.57
CA LYS A 27 -28.34 8.43 -2.25
C LYS A 27 -27.87 7.41 -1.22
N GLN A 28 -28.79 6.61 -0.72
CA GLN A 28 -28.52 5.63 0.31
C GLN A 28 -27.45 4.71 -0.26
N SER A 29 -26.23 4.84 0.27
CA SER A 29 -25.12 3.99 -0.19
C SER A 29 -25.55 2.56 0.01
N GLU A 30 -25.41 1.73 -1.02
CA GLU A 30 -25.63 0.29 -0.89
C GLU A 30 -24.91 -0.21 0.36
N PRO A 31 -25.52 -1.12 1.13
CA PRO A 31 -24.85 -1.70 2.29
C PRO A 31 -23.49 -2.29 1.85
N PRO A 32 -22.45 -2.15 2.66
CA PRO A 32 -21.14 -2.69 2.31
C PRO A 32 -21.29 -4.18 1.98
N LYS A 33 -20.63 -4.58 0.88
CA LYS A 33 -20.59 -6.01 0.53
C LYS A 33 -19.95 -6.79 1.67
N PRO A 34 -20.42 -8.02 1.96
CA PRO A 34 -19.80 -8.86 2.97
C PRO A 34 -18.32 -9.05 2.67
N ALA A 35 -17.53 -9.19 3.73
CA ALA A 35 -16.12 -9.51 3.61
C ALA A 35 -15.95 -10.77 2.75
N LYS A 36 -14.96 -10.75 1.89
CA LYS A 36 -14.56 -11.89 1.10
C LYS A 36 -13.80 -12.89 1.98
N SER A 37 -13.14 -13.85 1.35
CA SER A 37 -12.28 -14.77 2.08
C SER A 37 -10.98 -14.09 2.56
N ILE A 38 -10.29 -14.67 3.54
CA ILE A 38 -9.00 -14.17 4.04
C ILE A 38 -7.98 -14.10 2.91
N SER A 39 -7.93 -15.10 2.04
CA SER A 39 -7.02 -15.12 0.90
C SER A 39 -7.31 -14.02 -0.11
N GLU A 40 -8.58 -13.67 -0.35
CA GLU A 40 -8.93 -12.55 -1.23
C GLU A 40 -8.55 -11.18 -0.64
N GLU A 41 -8.71 -11.00 0.68
CA GLU A 41 -8.30 -9.79 1.37
C GLU A 41 -6.77 -9.63 1.39
N LEU A 42 -6.04 -10.70 1.68
CA LEU A 42 -4.58 -10.72 1.60
C LEU A 42 -4.07 -10.46 0.18
N LEU A 43 -4.74 -11.03 -0.83
CA LEU A 43 -4.40 -10.77 -2.23
C LEU A 43 -4.60 -9.30 -2.61
N TRP A 44 -5.65 -8.68 -2.10
CA TRP A 44 -5.89 -7.24 -2.32
C TRP A 44 -4.75 -6.40 -1.71
N TRP A 45 -4.34 -6.69 -0.47
CA TRP A 45 -3.24 -6.00 0.18
C TRP A 45 -1.91 -6.25 -0.55
N TRP A 46 -1.62 -7.50 -0.91
CA TRP A 46 -0.43 -7.89 -1.65
C TRP A 46 -0.30 -7.09 -2.95
N ASN A 47 -1.35 -7.08 -3.76
CA ASN A 47 -1.36 -6.35 -5.04
C ASN A 47 -1.30 -4.83 -4.85
N SER A 48 -1.96 -4.30 -3.83
CA SER A 48 -1.95 -2.87 -3.51
C SER A 48 -0.55 -2.38 -3.17
N PHE A 49 0.16 -3.09 -2.28
CA PHE A 49 1.55 -2.77 -1.94
C PHE A 49 2.49 -3.03 -3.13
N GLY A 50 2.32 -4.14 -3.81
CA GLY A 50 3.10 -4.48 -5.00
C GLY A 50 3.04 -3.40 -6.07
N SER A 51 1.85 -2.91 -6.39
CA SER A 51 1.66 -1.81 -7.36
C SER A 51 2.35 -0.53 -6.89
N LYS A 52 2.25 -0.21 -5.61
CA LYS A 52 2.89 0.98 -5.02
C LYS A 52 4.43 0.89 -5.12
N LEU A 53 5.01 -0.27 -4.83
CA LEU A 53 6.44 -0.52 -4.93
C LEU A 53 6.92 -0.45 -6.39
N ILE A 54 6.18 -1.04 -7.32
CA ILE A 54 6.51 -1.02 -8.75
C ILE A 54 6.58 0.42 -9.26
N ILE A 55 5.54 1.22 -9.03
CA ILE A 55 5.49 2.62 -9.47
C ILE A 55 6.64 3.41 -8.83
N THR A 56 6.92 3.17 -7.54
CA THR A 56 8.03 3.80 -6.83
C THR A 56 9.37 3.44 -7.45
N ALA A 57 9.58 2.19 -7.84
CA ALA A 57 10.80 1.74 -8.50
C ALA A 57 10.91 2.32 -9.93
N GLU A 58 9.84 2.27 -10.71
CA GLU A 58 9.84 2.73 -12.11
C GLU A 58 10.13 4.22 -12.25
N GLU A 59 9.58 5.03 -11.37
CA GLU A 59 9.68 6.49 -11.46
C GLU A 59 10.93 7.08 -10.79
N PHE A 60 11.66 6.31 -9.97
CA PHE A 60 12.92 6.81 -9.41
C PHE A 60 14.00 6.91 -10.49
N PRO A 61 14.77 8.02 -10.57
CA PRO A 61 15.78 8.19 -11.61
C PRO A 61 16.84 7.09 -11.59
N GLU A 62 17.22 6.60 -12.77
CA GLU A 62 18.15 5.48 -12.91
C GLU A 62 19.56 5.82 -12.37
N ASP A 63 20.03 7.03 -12.62
CA ASP A 63 21.30 7.54 -12.12
C ASP A 63 21.38 7.62 -10.59
N LYS A 64 20.22 7.51 -9.91
CA LYS A 64 20.10 7.57 -8.45
C LYS A 64 19.85 6.20 -7.79
N TYR A 65 19.82 5.12 -8.56
CA TYR A 65 19.60 3.78 -7.99
C TYR A 65 20.70 3.35 -7.00
N ASN A 66 21.90 3.90 -7.14
CA ASN A 66 23.01 3.67 -6.23
C ASN A 66 23.11 4.72 -5.11
N PHE A 67 22.17 5.65 -5.02
CA PHE A 67 22.11 6.64 -3.94
C PHE A 67 21.83 5.95 -2.61
N LYS A 68 22.55 6.36 -1.56
CA LYS A 68 22.39 5.97 -0.17
C LYS A 68 21.89 7.16 0.65
N ALA A 69 20.94 6.96 1.53
CA ALA A 69 20.48 7.99 2.47
C ALA A 69 21.54 8.28 3.55
N GLN A 70 22.25 7.25 3.98
CA GLN A 70 23.41 7.30 4.88
C GLN A 70 24.42 6.23 4.49
N GLN A 71 25.66 6.33 5.01
CA GLN A 71 26.75 5.44 4.64
C GLN A 71 26.43 3.96 4.90
N ASP A 72 25.82 3.66 6.02
CA ASP A 72 25.51 2.30 6.45
C ASP A 72 24.16 1.77 5.92
N GLU A 73 23.43 2.61 5.19
CA GLU A 73 22.17 2.24 4.57
C GLU A 73 22.38 1.50 3.24
N ARG A 74 21.36 0.73 2.83
CA ARG A 74 21.31 0.17 1.47
C ARG A 74 21.20 1.29 0.44
N THR A 75 21.63 1.02 -0.78
CA THR A 75 21.24 1.87 -1.91
C THR A 75 19.74 1.76 -2.17
N PHE A 76 19.15 2.70 -2.93
CA PHE A 76 17.75 2.61 -3.35
C PHE A 76 17.45 1.26 -4.04
N GLY A 77 18.26 0.88 -5.01
CA GLY A 77 18.15 -0.42 -5.68
C GLY A 77 18.38 -1.60 -4.75
N GLY A 78 19.34 -1.50 -3.83
CA GLY A 78 19.61 -2.51 -2.80
C GLY A 78 18.44 -2.72 -1.85
N ASN A 79 17.69 -1.66 -1.52
CA ASN A 79 16.48 -1.73 -0.71
C ASN A 79 15.37 -2.54 -1.44
N LEU A 80 15.16 -2.27 -2.73
CA LEU A 80 14.23 -3.05 -3.56
C LEU A 80 14.63 -4.52 -3.68
N LEU A 81 15.91 -4.80 -3.87
CA LEU A 81 16.43 -6.17 -3.96
C LEU A 81 16.26 -6.94 -2.66
N HIS A 82 16.54 -6.31 -1.53
CA HIS A 82 16.34 -6.90 -0.21
C HIS A 82 14.87 -7.29 0.00
N LEU A 83 13.95 -6.38 -0.24
CA LEU A 83 12.51 -6.62 -0.12
C LEU A 83 12.04 -7.76 -1.04
N THR A 84 12.51 -7.76 -2.30
CA THR A 84 12.17 -8.80 -3.28
C THR A 84 12.68 -10.17 -2.83
N SER A 85 13.90 -10.24 -2.32
CA SER A 85 14.49 -11.45 -1.78
C SER A 85 13.74 -11.98 -0.56
N ALA A 86 13.35 -11.11 0.36
CA ALA A 86 12.52 -11.45 1.51
C ALA A 86 11.15 -12.03 1.08
N SER A 87 10.53 -11.44 0.05
CA SER A 87 9.29 -11.95 -0.53
C SER A 87 9.45 -13.37 -1.07
N TYR A 88 10.52 -13.64 -1.82
CA TYR A 88 10.79 -14.99 -2.31
C TYR A 88 11.12 -15.99 -1.21
N TYR A 89 11.81 -15.57 -0.16
CA TYR A 89 12.08 -16.41 0.99
C TYR A 89 10.78 -16.90 1.65
N MET A 90 9.82 -15.99 1.85
CA MET A 90 8.50 -16.32 2.38
C MET A 90 7.69 -17.20 1.42
N ILE A 91 7.68 -16.88 0.12
CA ILE A 91 6.99 -17.66 -0.91
C ILE A 91 7.51 -19.11 -0.90
N ASN A 92 8.82 -19.28 -0.85
CA ASN A 92 9.46 -20.61 -0.85
C ASN A 92 9.17 -21.38 0.45
N ALA A 93 9.25 -20.72 1.60
CA ALA A 93 8.90 -21.32 2.89
C ALA A 93 7.45 -21.83 2.92
N ASN A 94 6.51 -21.03 2.41
CA ASN A 94 5.10 -21.43 2.29
C ASN A 94 4.89 -22.63 1.34
N LYS A 95 5.76 -22.79 0.34
CA LYS A 95 5.76 -23.95 -0.57
C LYS A 95 6.45 -25.19 0.05
N GLY A 96 6.95 -25.09 1.28
CA GLY A 96 7.72 -26.15 1.92
C GLY A 96 9.15 -26.30 1.38
N SER A 97 9.67 -25.29 0.70
CA SER A 97 11.05 -25.27 0.21
C SER A 97 12.01 -24.88 1.33
N THR A 98 13.14 -25.59 1.41
CA THR A 98 14.24 -25.29 2.35
C THR A 98 15.24 -24.29 1.80
N VAL A 99 14.95 -23.64 0.69
CA VAL A 99 15.86 -22.63 0.11
C VAL A 99 16.00 -21.49 1.10
N GLY A 100 17.20 -21.34 1.64
CA GLY A 100 17.53 -20.28 2.59
C GLY A 100 17.34 -18.88 2.00
N TYR A 101 17.33 -17.89 2.87
CA TYR A 101 17.31 -16.48 2.48
C TYR A 101 18.43 -16.19 1.46
N ILE A 102 18.04 -15.78 0.26
CA ILE A 102 18.98 -15.45 -0.83
C ILE A 102 19.47 -14.00 -0.63
N GLY A 103 19.89 -13.65 0.58
CA GLY A 103 20.02 -12.26 0.96
C GLY A 103 21.40 -11.85 1.43
N ASN A 104 22.46 -12.21 0.73
CA ASN A 104 23.63 -11.36 0.74
C ASN A 104 23.39 -10.24 -0.28
N ASP A 105 23.18 -9.00 0.20
CA ASP A 105 22.88 -7.82 -0.61
C ASP A 105 23.90 -7.63 -1.75
N ASP A 106 25.18 -7.95 -1.52
CA ASP A 106 26.22 -7.83 -2.54
C ASP A 106 26.05 -8.83 -3.70
N SER A 107 25.61 -10.05 -3.42
CA SER A 107 25.39 -11.07 -4.46
C SER A 107 24.17 -10.72 -5.32
N LEU A 108 23.13 -10.18 -4.70
CA LEU A 108 21.93 -9.71 -5.41
C LEU A 108 22.24 -8.50 -6.29
N GLN A 109 23.00 -7.52 -5.78
CA GLN A 109 23.40 -6.34 -6.57
C GLN A 109 24.29 -6.71 -7.76
N LYS A 110 25.16 -7.73 -7.62
CA LYS A 110 25.96 -8.23 -8.76
C LYS A 110 25.09 -8.94 -9.79
N LYS A 111 24.06 -9.68 -9.36
CA LYS A 111 23.16 -10.43 -10.25
C LYS A 111 22.16 -9.50 -10.95
N PHE A 112 21.65 -8.49 -10.26
CA PHE A 112 20.67 -7.52 -10.75
C PHE A 112 21.28 -6.12 -10.72
N SER A 113 22.12 -5.82 -11.71
CA SER A 113 22.96 -4.61 -11.70
C SER A 113 22.30 -3.40 -12.34
N THR A 114 21.21 -3.58 -13.09
CA THR A 114 20.50 -2.48 -13.77
C THR A 114 19.15 -2.22 -13.13
N LYS A 115 18.64 -0.99 -13.26
CA LYS A 115 17.27 -0.64 -12.88
C LYS A 115 16.24 -1.60 -13.49
N ALA A 116 16.41 -1.92 -14.78
CA ALA A 116 15.50 -2.82 -15.49
C ALA A 116 15.48 -4.22 -14.88
N ASP A 117 16.62 -4.78 -14.52
CA ASP A 117 16.72 -6.10 -13.88
C ASP A 117 16.07 -6.10 -12.49
N ILE A 118 16.32 -5.06 -11.70
CA ILE A 118 15.74 -4.90 -10.36
C ILE A 118 14.19 -4.82 -10.45
N ILE A 119 13.67 -4.01 -11.36
CA ILE A 119 12.22 -3.88 -11.58
C ILE A 119 11.62 -5.18 -12.06
N LYS A 120 12.28 -5.87 -13.00
CA LYS A 120 11.82 -7.17 -13.50
C LYS A 120 11.73 -8.20 -12.37
N TYR A 121 12.76 -8.26 -11.51
CA TYR A 121 12.79 -9.18 -10.37
C TYR A 121 11.70 -8.85 -9.35
N LEU A 122 11.49 -7.56 -9.04
CA LEU A 122 10.41 -7.10 -8.18
C LEU A 122 9.03 -7.48 -8.74
N LYS A 123 8.75 -7.18 -10.01
CA LYS A 123 7.47 -7.51 -10.66
C LYS A 123 7.20 -9.01 -10.63
N GLN A 124 8.22 -9.82 -10.90
CA GLN A 124 8.09 -11.27 -10.86
C GLN A 124 7.73 -11.77 -9.45
N SER A 125 8.38 -11.26 -8.40
CA SER A 125 8.08 -11.67 -7.03
C SER A 125 6.65 -11.32 -6.61
N ILE A 126 6.14 -10.19 -7.06
CA ILE A 126 4.75 -9.77 -6.80
C ILE A 126 3.77 -10.69 -7.51
N THR A 127 4.05 -11.06 -8.76
CA THR A 127 3.24 -12.03 -9.52
C THR A 127 3.24 -13.40 -8.86
N ASP A 128 4.41 -13.93 -8.53
CA ASP A 128 4.56 -15.26 -7.93
C ASP A 128 3.89 -15.36 -6.56
N GLY A 129 3.96 -14.28 -5.76
CA GLY A 129 3.27 -14.20 -4.49
C GLY A 129 1.74 -14.15 -4.64
N ALA A 130 1.25 -13.37 -5.61
CA ALA A 130 -0.18 -13.31 -5.91
C ALA A 130 -0.71 -14.68 -6.38
N GLU A 131 0.04 -15.40 -7.19
CA GLU A 131 -0.30 -16.75 -7.64
C GLU A 131 -0.31 -17.74 -6.47
N LEU A 132 0.68 -17.66 -5.57
CA LEU A 132 0.71 -18.48 -4.37
C LEU A 132 -0.55 -18.25 -3.50
N ILE A 133 -0.92 -16.99 -3.27
CA ILE A 133 -2.09 -16.63 -2.47
C ILE A 133 -3.37 -17.23 -3.10
N LYS A 134 -3.53 -17.09 -4.41
CA LYS A 134 -4.69 -17.67 -5.14
C LYS A 134 -4.71 -19.19 -5.06
N LEU A 135 -3.56 -19.83 -5.25
CA LEU A 135 -3.45 -21.29 -5.27
C LEU A 135 -3.74 -21.90 -3.89
N GLN A 136 -3.24 -21.26 -2.83
CA GLN A 136 -3.46 -21.76 -1.47
C GLN A 136 -4.91 -21.57 -1.01
N GLY A 137 -5.54 -20.45 -1.34
CA GLY A 137 -6.86 -20.10 -0.83
C GLY A 137 -6.90 -20.13 0.71
N ASP A 138 -8.07 -20.03 1.30
CA ASP A 138 -8.21 -19.99 2.76
C ASP A 138 -7.71 -21.26 3.45
N SER A 139 -7.96 -22.42 2.86
CA SER A 139 -7.51 -23.70 3.41
C SER A 139 -5.99 -23.86 3.46
N GLY A 140 -5.29 -23.35 2.45
CA GLY A 140 -3.83 -23.33 2.43
C GLY A 140 -3.24 -22.36 3.45
N PHE A 141 -3.91 -21.25 3.67
CA PHE A 141 -3.47 -20.24 4.64
C PHE A 141 -3.65 -20.65 6.10
N THR A 142 -4.50 -21.62 6.40
CA THR A 142 -4.63 -22.21 7.75
C THR A 142 -3.61 -23.31 8.02
N ARG A 143 -2.87 -23.78 7.02
CA ARG A 143 -1.80 -24.77 7.24
C ARG A 143 -0.61 -24.11 7.94
N GLU A 144 -0.02 -24.88 8.84
CA GLU A 144 1.23 -24.49 9.50
C GLU A 144 2.45 -24.74 8.61
N PHE A 145 3.42 -23.87 8.71
CA PHE A 145 4.74 -24.02 8.11
C PHE A 145 5.80 -23.48 9.07
N GLN A 146 7.05 -23.93 8.91
CA GLN A 146 8.16 -23.38 9.69
C GLN A 146 8.41 -21.93 9.29
N PHE A 147 8.21 -20.99 10.23
CA PHE A 147 8.43 -19.58 9.96
C PHE A 147 9.91 -19.29 9.72
N PRO A 148 10.29 -18.68 8.58
CA PRO A 148 11.69 -18.63 8.18
C PRO A 148 12.56 -17.68 9.01
N TRP A 149 11.98 -16.69 9.68
CA TRP A 149 12.70 -15.74 10.55
C TRP A 149 12.52 -16.02 12.04
N GLY A 150 12.00 -17.17 12.39
CA GLY A 150 11.78 -17.55 13.78
C GLY A 150 11.80 -19.06 13.99
N ASN A 151 12.05 -19.49 15.20
CA ASN A 151 12.02 -20.91 15.54
C ASN A 151 10.63 -21.31 16.06
N PHE A 152 9.60 -21.10 15.23
CA PHE A 152 8.22 -21.47 15.55
C PHE A 152 7.44 -21.83 14.29
N MET A 153 6.36 -22.56 14.46
CA MET A 153 5.39 -22.83 13.40
C MET A 153 4.39 -21.67 13.30
N ALA A 154 4.10 -21.26 12.07
CA ALA A 154 3.14 -20.20 11.79
C ALA A 154 2.15 -20.66 10.73
N HIS A 155 0.96 -20.05 10.70
CA HIS A 155 0.02 -20.25 9.61
C HIS A 155 0.46 -19.49 8.35
N GLY A 156 0.10 -20.00 7.18
CA GLY A 156 0.45 -19.38 5.91
C GLY A 156 0.04 -17.91 5.78
N TRP A 157 -1.13 -17.52 6.31
CA TRP A 157 -1.59 -16.14 6.31
C TRP A 157 -0.65 -15.20 7.09
N PHE A 158 -0.07 -15.68 8.20
CA PHE A 158 0.85 -14.90 9.03
C PHE A 158 2.12 -14.53 8.26
N GLY A 159 2.65 -15.48 7.48
CA GLY A 159 3.80 -15.21 6.63
C GLY A 159 3.50 -14.17 5.54
N CYS A 160 2.35 -14.27 4.90
CA CYS A 160 1.90 -13.27 3.92
C CYS A 160 1.72 -11.88 4.54
N ALA A 161 1.06 -11.80 5.70
CA ALA A 161 0.87 -10.56 6.43
C ALA A 161 2.21 -9.93 6.84
N GLY A 162 3.17 -10.76 7.27
CA GLY A 162 4.52 -10.30 7.62
C GLY A 162 5.28 -9.68 6.44
N ILE A 163 5.15 -10.25 5.23
CA ILE A 163 5.76 -9.61 4.04
C ILE A 163 5.03 -8.34 3.65
N ILE A 164 3.72 -8.25 3.80
CA ILE A 164 2.97 -7.02 3.54
C ILE A 164 3.42 -5.91 4.51
N GLU A 165 3.56 -6.23 5.78
CA GLU A 165 4.07 -5.32 6.82
C GLU A 165 5.50 -4.87 6.49
N HIS A 166 6.41 -5.80 6.25
CA HIS A 166 7.79 -5.54 5.84
C HIS A 166 7.89 -4.68 4.57
N SER A 167 6.98 -4.88 3.63
CA SER A 167 6.86 -4.03 2.44
C SER A 167 6.49 -2.60 2.78
N GLY A 168 5.67 -2.39 3.82
CA GLY A 168 5.31 -1.07 4.34
C GLY A 168 6.51 -0.34 4.96
N GLU A 169 7.34 -1.05 5.74
CA GLU A 169 8.57 -0.51 6.32
C GLU A 169 9.54 -0.04 5.23
N HIS A 170 9.83 -0.89 4.25
CA HIS A 170 10.72 -0.56 3.14
C HIS A 170 10.14 0.53 2.23
N TYR A 171 8.84 0.52 1.99
CA TYR A 171 8.21 1.61 1.27
C TYR A 171 8.40 2.97 1.96
N GLY A 172 8.27 3.01 3.29
CA GLY A 172 8.57 4.21 4.09
C GLY A 172 10.01 4.69 3.90
N GLN A 173 10.98 3.78 3.88
CA GLN A 173 12.37 4.10 3.58
C GLN A 173 12.51 4.67 2.15
N LEU A 174 11.94 4.03 1.13
CA LEU A 174 12.01 4.51 -0.26
C LEU A 174 11.40 5.92 -0.42
N VAL A 175 10.37 6.25 0.34
CA VAL A 175 9.80 7.62 0.41
C VAL A 175 10.84 8.63 0.90
N VAL A 176 11.68 8.27 1.88
CA VAL A 176 12.79 9.13 2.34
C VAL A 176 13.81 9.34 1.23
N TYR A 177 14.17 8.29 0.48
CA TYR A 177 15.09 8.41 -0.66
C TYR A 177 14.59 9.39 -1.72
N TYR A 178 13.29 9.34 -2.06
CA TYR A 178 12.67 10.32 -2.95
C TYR A 178 12.89 11.75 -2.44
N ARG A 179 12.53 12.01 -1.19
CA ARG A 179 12.59 13.36 -0.60
C ARG A 179 14.01 13.90 -0.50
N LEU A 180 14.97 13.07 -0.13
CA LEU A 180 16.39 13.45 -0.09
C LEU A 180 16.94 13.81 -1.47
N ASN A 181 16.33 13.30 -2.54
CA ASN A 181 16.66 13.65 -3.91
C ASN A 181 15.78 14.78 -4.50
N GLY A 182 15.00 15.49 -3.68
CA GLY A 182 14.13 16.59 -4.11
C GLY A 182 12.92 16.13 -4.93
N LEU A 183 12.56 14.84 -4.85
CA LEU A 183 11.45 14.26 -5.60
C LEU A 183 10.21 14.07 -4.72
N VAL A 184 9.03 14.20 -5.34
CA VAL A 184 7.76 13.87 -4.67
C VAL A 184 7.46 12.39 -4.89
N PRO A 185 7.30 11.59 -3.81
CA PRO A 185 6.93 10.18 -3.95
C PRO A 185 5.59 10.03 -4.71
N PRO A 186 5.44 9.00 -5.57
CA PRO A 186 4.24 8.84 -6.40
C PRO A 186 2.92 8.89 -5.63
N ALA A 187 2.83 8.22 -4.49
CA ALA A 187 1.61 8.20 -3.67
C ALA A 187 1.35 9.51 -2.89
N SER A 188 2.30 10.46 -2.89
CA SER A 188 2.15 11.77 -2.24
C SER A 188 1.76 12.89 -3.21
N ARG A 189 1.55 12.57 -4.49
CA ARG A 189 1.15 13.55 -5.51
C ARG A 189 -0.34 13.81 -5.45
N PRO A 190 -0.79 15.03 -5.78
CA PRO A 190 -2.21 15.32 -5.96
C PRO A 190 -2.82 14.36 -7.01
N LYS A 191 -4.04 13.91 -6.74
CA LYS A 191 -4.85 13.12 -7.69
C LYS A 191 -5.57 14.04 -8.63
#